data_3919a2e7fe25bb8f860bae39438392ea
#
_entry.id   3919a2e7fe25bb8f860bae39438392ea
#
_cell.length_a   1.000
_cell.length_b   1.000
_cell.length_c   1.000
_cell.angle_alpha   90.00
_cell.angle_beta   90.00
_cell.angle_gamma   90.00
#
_symmetry.space_group_name_H-M   'P 1'
#
loop_
_entity.id
_entity.type
_entity.pdbx_description
1 polymer ?
#
loop_
_entity_poly.entity_id
_entity_poly.type
_entity_poly.pdbx_seq_one_letter_code
_entity_poly.pdbx_strand_id
1 'polypeptide(L)'
;MQYLRYSKVYSALALIVGCSAISVQAAEPSTVPLAPQDNSIETINKLINQSRPDEFDRLPTDLPSDDSGPKMSKEESKAYLKANPAEFENLLSTMLKQGNAESLEELLPVYQQVPNYDPSVIDWGNAIIAAKKGRLDEAVTMYRKVNAQLPEVQILRFQLAMALYYNRQFDAAQSEFEALRSEAPTEDDVKVINNYLNAINSQDRWSFNGSLSYMDDSNITNAPKQGTQVVRPDGSAITYTSPRESGKGLNFNASGDRKWLYDNKIFTAVSLNSYGKYYWDNKDYNDFTAGIGAGIGYQNAITEVEIGPFYNKRWYAQGKGSDGGLQSYADTTGIKLSANQWLSPKLRYQGLARYAKSSYIDKYEFNDGEDWLLANTAVYLPNGQQFWTFGVDYSTRDSEDDSLAYNRPGVRVGWGQTWPKGYTTRLDLGYAERNYDGADFFGIQRENKEYNAGITAWNRGFSFLGLTPRLSWSYNKVTSNSPFEEYDKNDVSVELTKTF
;
A
#
# COMPACT_ATOMS: atom_id res chain seq x y z
N MET A 1 -44.74 -9.27 32.68
CA MET A 1 -44.31 -10.69 32.67
C MET A 1 -43.27 -10.92 31.55
N GLN A 2 -42.23 -10.11 31.48
CA GLN A 2 -41.18 -10.19 30.43
C GLN A 2 -39.77 -10.13 31.01
N TYR A 3 -39.64 -10.06 32.34
CA TYR A 3 -38.31 -9.93 33.01
C TYR A 3 -37.73 -11.26 33.56
N LEU A 4 -38.33 -12.42 33.24
CA LEU A 4 -37.92 -13.71 33.84
C LEU A 4 -37.29 -14.69 32.83
N ARG A 5 -36.96 -14.27 31.59
CA ARG A 5 -36.28 -15.15 30.64
C ARG A 5 -34.78 -15.01 30.54
N TYR A 6 -34.22 -13.95 31.05
CA TYR A 6 -32.76 -13.70 30.94
C TYR A 6 -31.90 -14.29 32.06
N SER A 7 -32.50 -14.65 33.21
CA SER A 7 -31.72 -15.16 34.36
C SER A 7 -31.31 -16.65 34.26
N LYS A 8 -31.81 -17.40 33.29
CA LYS A 8 -31.50 -18.83 33.14
C LYS A 8 -30.36 -19.14 32.15
N VAL A 9 -29.96 -18.19 31.30
CA VAL A 9 -28.85 -18.37 30.38
C VAL A 9 -27.50 -18.13 31.07
N TYR A 10 -27.46 -17.24 32.05
CA TYR A 10 -26.24 -16.93 32.80
C TYR A 10 -25.81 -18.02 33.79
N SER A 11 -26.72 -18.88 34.26
CA SER A 11 -26.38 -19.97 35.17
C SER A 11 -25.79 -21.20 34.51
N ALA A 12 -25.90 -21.35 33.19
CA ALA A 12 -25.32 -22.47 32.45
C ALA A 12 -23.90 -22.14 31.93
N LEU A 13 -23.54 -20.87 31.82
CA LEU A 13 -22.19 -20.45 31.39
C LEU A 13 -21.17 -20.42 32.53
N ALA A 14 -21.62 -20.37 33.81
CA ALA A 14 -20.72 -20.31 34.95
C ALA A 14 -20.02 -21.64 35.29
N LEU A 15 -20.38 -22.76 34.63
CA LEU A 15 -19.81 -24.08 34.90
C LEU A 15 -18.88 -24.61 33.82
N ILE A 16 -18.66 -23.85 32.75
CA ILE A 16 -17.71 -24.19 31.67
C ILE A 16 -16.49 -23.25 31.66
N VAL A 17 -16.37 -22.34 32.60
CA VAL A 17 -15.20 -21.45 32.77
C VAL A 17 -13.96 -22.18 33.32
N GLY A 18 -13.97 -23.50 33.32
CA GLY A 18 -12.79 -24.29 33.64
C GLY A 18 -11.72 -24.36 32.54
N CYS A 19 -11.91 -23.95 31.30
CA CYS A 19 -10.90 -23.92 30.24
C CYS A 19 -11.41 -23.46 28.86
N SER A 20 -12.57 -22.87 28.74
CA SER A 20 -12.80 -22.12 27.54
C SER A 20 -12.06 -20.81 27.74
N ALA A 21 -10.98 -20.62 26.98
CA ALA A 21 -10.62 -19.32 26.54
C ALA A 21 -11.95 -18.57 26.38
N ILE A 22 -12.18 -17.53 27.17
CA ILE A 22 -12.98 -16.43 26.69
C ILE A 22 -12.54 -16.38 25.25
N SER A 23 -13.44 -16.70 24.32
CA SER A 23 -13.19 -16.46 22.93
C SER A 23 -12.94 -14.97 22.92
N VAL A 24 -11.69 -14.67 23.24
CA VAL A 24 -11.10 -13.40 22.93
C VAL A 24 -11.53 -13.34 21.51
N GLN A 25 -12.47 -12.48 21.28
CA GLN A 25 -12.84 -12.03 20.00
C GLN A 25 -11.62 -12.26 19.16
N ALA A 26 -11.71 -13.16 18.20
CA ALA A 26 -10.68 -13.20 17.19
C ALA A 26 -10.55 -11.74 16.86
N ALA A 27 -9.54 -11.14 17.49
CA ALA A 27 -9.45 -9.71 17.58
C ALA A 27 -9.75 -9.33 16.19
N GLU A 28 -10.89 -8.67 15.99
CA GLU A 28 -11.11 -8.20 14.64
C GLU A 28 -9.75 -7.75 14.27
N PRO A 29 -9.08 -8.35 13.29
CA PRO A 29 -7.76 -7.89 12.96
C PRO A 29 -8.00 -6.43 12.99
N SER A 30 -7.29 -5.62 13.80
CA SER A 30 -7.57 -4.22 14.05
C SER A 30 -7.73 -3.56 12.69
N THR A 31 -8.79 -3.93 12.08
CA THR A 31 -9.23 -3.76 10.71
C THR A 31 -10.18 -2.58 10.62
N VAL A 32 -9.99 -1.70 11.55
CA VAL A 32 -9.80 -0.35 11.05
C VAL A 32 -8.41 -0.43 10.46
N PRO A 33 -8.26 -0.51 9.14
CA PRO A 33 -6.95 -0.52 8.55
C PRO A 33 -6.29 0.68 9.16
N LEU A 34 -5.23 0.45 9.93
CA LEU A 34 -4.29 1.49 10.27
C LEU A 34 -4.03 2.19 8.96
N ALA A 35 -4.64 3.31 8.75
CA ALA A 35 -4.82 3.95 7.47
C ALA A 35 -4.83 2.98 6.32
N PRO A 36 -5.50 3.16 5.25
CA PRO A 36 -5.36 2.25 4.13
C PRO A 36 -3.88 1.91 4.05
N GLN A 37 -3.56 0.65 4.49
CA GLN A 37 -2.17 0.23 4.67
C GLN A 37 -1.51 0.57 3.40
N ASP A 38 -0.66 1.56 3.50
CA ASP A 38 0.21 1.95 2.49
C ASP A 38 -0.26 1.92 1.11
N ASN A 39 -1.02 2.83 0.89
CA ASN A 39 -1.24 3.04 -0.48
C ASN A 39 -0.74 4.43 -0.89
N SER A 40 0.09 5.09 -0.12
CA SER A 40 0.69 6.31 -0.62
C SER A 40 1.67 6.04 -1.77
N ILE A 41 2.33 4.89 -1.84
CA ILE A 41 3.07 4.47 -3.03
C ILE A 41 2.30 3.38 -3.82
N GLU A 42 1.43 2.59 -3.20
CA GLU A 42 0.59 1.62 -3.89
C GLU A 42 -0.83 2.11 -4.19
N THR A 43 -1.36 3.11 -3.51
CA THR A 43 -2.53 3.87 -3.93
C THR A 43 -2.16 5.00 -4.87
N ILE A 44 -0.93 5.44 -4.82
CA ILE A 44 -0.28 6.13 -5.92
C ILE A 44 -0.18 5.19 -7.12
N ASN A 45 -0.13 3.90 -6.94
CA ASN A 45 -0.06 2.90 -7.99
C ASN A 45 -1.43 2.41 -8.47
N LYS A 46 -2.53 3.01 -8.13
CA LYS A 46 -3.84 2.43 -8.36
C LYS A 46 -4.82 3.29 -9.16
N LEU A 47 -4.35 3.99 -10.19
CA LEU A 47 -5.27 4.71 -11.09
C LEU A 47 -4.66 4.89 -12.46
N ILE A 48 -4.99 3.96 -13.39
CA ILE A 48 -4.48 4.11 -14.75
C ILE A 48 -5.15 3.23 -15.77
N ASN A 49 -5.59 3.84 -16.88
CA ASN A 49 -5.67 3.21 -18.21
C ASN A 49 -6.16 4.14 -19.31
N GLN A 50 -5.45 4.12 -20.29
CA GLN A 50 -5.32 4.06 -21.76
C GLN A 50 -5.56 5.32 -22.56
N SER A 51 -4.62 5.64 -23.35
CA SER A 51 -4.54 5.58 -24.83
C SER A 51 -3.21 6.21 -25.29
N ARG A 52 -2.70 5.68 -26.36
CA ARG A 52 -1.41 6.01 -26.92
C ARG A 52 -1.47 7.37 -27.60
N PRO A 53 -0.68 8.38 -27.20
CA PRO A 53 -0.35 9.48 -28.11
C PRO A 53 0.70 9.01 -29.10
N ASP A 54 0.46 9.22 -30.36
CA ASP A 54 1.41 8.89 -31.45
C ASP A 54 2.65 9.81 -31.51
N GLU A 55 3.10 10.35 -30.37
CA GLU A 55 4.17 11.35 -30.29
C GLU A 55 5.41 10.88 -29.51
N PHE A 56 6.01 9.74 -29.94
CA PHE A 56 7.38 9.44 -29.53
C PHE A 56 8.43 10.30 -30.28
N ASP A 57 8.00 11.08 -31.25
CA ASP A 57 8.91 11.79 -32.15
C ASP A 57 9.18 13.26 -31.81
N ARG A 58 8.69 13.78 -30.69
CA ARG A 58 8.88 15.21 -30.35
C ARG A 58 9.29 15.45 -28.91
N LEU A 59 10.53 15.03 -28.56
CA LEU A 59 11.32 15.90 -27.69
C LEU A 59 11.79 17.09 -28.53
N PRO A 60 11.88 18.32 -28.00
CA PRO A 60 12.34 19.47 -28.76
C PRO A 60 13.75 19.20 -29.29
N THR A 61 13.85 18.96 -30.59
CA THR A 61 15.11 18.73 -31.32
C THR A 61 15.65 20.01 -31.95
N ASP A 62 15.35 21.16 -31.38
CA ASP A 62 15.88 22.44 -31.89
C ASP A 62 17.14 22.85 -31.11
N LEU A 63 18.23 22.14 -31.32
CA LEU A 63 19.56 22.72 -31.16
C LEU A 63 20.03 23.25 -32.52
N PRO A 64 20.53 24.49 -32.61
CA PRO A 64 21.11 25.00 -33.84
C PRO A 64 22.25 24.10 -34.27
N SER A 65 22.17 23.54 -35.46
CA SER A 65 23.28 22.86 -36.12
C SER A 65 24.31 23.91 -36.49
N ASP A 66 25.31 24.10 -35.64
CA ASP A 66 26.48 24.89 -36.04
C ASP A 66 27.38 24.03 -36.92
N ASP A 67 27.22 24.19 -38.22
CA ASP A 67 27.86 23.42 -39.30
C ASP A 67 29.25 23.97 -39.68
N SER A 68 29.94 24.65 -38.74
CA SER A 68 31.19 25.38 -38.97
C SER A 68 32.46 24.68 -38.52
N GLY A 69 32.45 23.38 -38.17
CA GLY A 69 33.62 22.60 -37.76
C GLY A 69 34.26 21.83 -38.94
N PRO A 70 35.56 21.52 -38.91
CA PRO A 70 36.23 20.66 -39.91
C PRO A 70 35.55 19.28 -39.88
N LYS A 71 35.11 18.80 -41.08
CA LYS A 71 34.47 17.50 -41.26
C LYS A 71 35.51 16.38 -41.05
N MET A 72 35.61 15.93 -39.80
CA MET A 72 36.37 14.72 -39.46
C MET A 72 35.61 13.50 -40.02
N SER A 73 36.33 12.50 -40.48
CA SER A 73 35.72 11.21 -40.82
C SER A 73 35.13 10.54 -39.53
N LYS A 74 34.18 9.64 -39.70
CA LYS A 74 33.59 8.91 -38.55
C LYS A 74 34.64 8.21 -37.68
N GLU A 75 35.67 7.63 -38.30
CA GLU A 75 36.75 6.92 -37.60
C GLU A 75 37.66 7.88 -36.84
N GLU A 76 38.00 9.02 -37.46
CA GLU A 76 38.77 10.08 -36.79
C GLU A 76 38.02 10.68 -35.61
N SER A 77 36.71 10.88 -35.74
CA SER A 77 35.83 11.34 -34.64
C SER A 77 35.79 10.35 -33.49
N LYS A 78 35.68 9.06 -33.75
CA LYS A 78 35.71 7.99 -32.71
C LYS A 78 37.07 7.91 -32.05
N ALA A 79 38.17 8.05 -32.81
CA ALA A 79 39.53 8.07 -32.26
C ALA A 79 39.76 9.31 -31.35
N TYR A 80 39.30 10.47 -31.81
CA TYR A 80 39.32 11.71 -31.03
C TYR A 80 38.55 11.59 -29.70
N LEU A 81 37.33 11.06 -29.73
CA LEU A 81 36.52 10.87 -28.52
C LEU A 81 37.14 9.90 -27.54
N LYS A 82 37.78 8.81 -27.99
CA LYS A 82 38.53 7.91 -27.10
C LYS A 82 39.73 8.60 -26.43
N ALA A 83 40.39 9.53 -27.13
CA ALA A 83 41.52 10.28 -26.59
C ALA A 83 41.07 11.41 -25.62
N ASN A 84 39.79 11.80 -25.66
CA ASN A 84 39.23 12.89 -24.86
C ASN A 84 38.01 12.42 -24.06
N PRO A 85 38.17 11.59 -23.00
CA PRO A 85 37.07 10.98 -22.25
C PRO A 85 36.02 11.97 -21.71
N ALA A 86 36.45 13.12 -21.20
CA ALA A 86 35.54 14.13 -20.66
C ALA A 86 34.58 14.73 -21.73
N GLU A 87 35.10 14.97 -22.93
CA GLU A 87 34.25 15.45 -24.05
C GLU A 87 33.32 14.34 -24.52
N PHE A 88 33.79 13.08 -24.50
CA PHE A 88 32.98 11.94 -24.84
C PHE A 88 31.80 11.77 -23.87
N GLU A 89 32.05 11.88 -22.57
CA GLU A 89 31.01 11.82 -21.52
C GLU A 89 30.00 12.97 -21.66
N ASN A 90 30.45 14.18 -21.94
CA ASN A 90 29.55 15.32 -22.20
C ASN A 90 28.67 15.08 -23.42
N LEU A 91 29.22 14.54 -24.51
CA LEU A 91 28.48 14.19 -25.72
C LEU A 91 27.42 13.10 -25.40
N LEU A 92 27.84 12.02 -24.74
CA LEU A 92 26.94 10.94 -24.34
C LEU A 92 25.84 11.44 -23.39
N SER A 93 26.19 12.28 -22.42
CA SER A 93 25.22 12.90 -21.52
C SER A 93 24.13 13.68 -22.28
N THR A 94 24.53 14.41 -23.31
CA THR A 94 23.58 15.12 -24.18
C THR A 94 22.68 14.15 -24.92
N MET A 95 23.24 13.10 -25.54
CA MET A 95 22.48 12.09 -26.27
C MET A 95 21.55 11.27 -25.38
N LEU A 96 21.97 10.95 -24.17
CA LEU A 96 21.15 10.28 -23.15
C LEU A 96 19.93 11.13 -22.77
N LYS A 97 20.16 12.42 -22.53
CA LYS A 97 19.07 13.38 -22.20
C LYS A 97 18.09 13.56 -23.35
N GLN A 98 18.59 13.55 -24.59
CA GLN A 98 17.75 13.67 -25.80
C GLN A 98 17.07 12.34 -26.20
N GLY A 99 17.45 11.21 -25.61
CA GLY A 99 16.93 9.90 -26.02
C GLY A 99 17.36 9.45 -27.40
N ASN A 100 18.52 9.93 -27.92
CA ASN A 100 19.02 9.65 -29.25
C ASN A 100 19.59 8.23 -29.37
N ALA A 101 18.69 7.25 -29.61
CA ALA A 101 19.03 5.85 -29.68
C ALA A 101 20.01 5.51 -30.81
N GLU A 102 19.92 6.16 -31.96
CA GLU A 102 20.75 5.87 -33.12
C GLU A 102 22.21 6.21 -32.86
N SER A 103 22.46 7.41 -32.35
CA SER A 103 23.83 7.84 -31.99
C SER A 103 24.40 7.02 -30.84
N LEU A 104 23.55 6.68 -29.84
CA LEU A 104 23.98 5.85 -28.70
C LEU A 104 24.34 4.43 -29.19
N GLU A 105 23.63 3.83 -30.12
CA GLU A 105 23.93 2.51 -30.64
C GLU A 105 25.32 2.46 -31.34
N GLU A 106 25.72 3.54 -31.97
CA GLU A 106 27.03 3.66 -32.61
C GLU A 106 28.16 3.96 -31.58
N LEU A 107 27.89 4.77 -30.57
CA LEU A 107 28.94 5.31 -29.69
C LEU A 107 29.18 4.48 -28.40
N LEU A 108 28.18 3.79 -27.87
CA LEU A 108 28.35 3.00 -26.64
C LEU A 108 29.43 1.91 -26.76
N PRO A 109 29.52 1.15 -27.86
CA PRO A 109 30.62 0.18 -28.02
C PRO A 109 32.03 0.83 -28.06
N VAL A 110 32.08 2.09 -28.51
CA VAL A 110 33.33 2.86 -28.50
C VAL A 110 33.68 3.35 -27.11
N TYR A 111 32.67 3.80 -26.35
CA TYR A 111 32.83 4.26 -24.97
C TYR A 111 33.25 3.14 -24.01
N GLN A 112 32.77 1.92 -24.19
CA GLN A 112 33.22 0.74 -23.42
C GLN A 112 34.73 0.43 -23.54
N GLN A 113 35.39 0.99 -24.54
CA GLN A 113 36.83 0.82 -24.71
C GLN A 113 37.66 1.94 -24.03
N VAL A 114 37.00 2.94 -23.46
CA VAL A 114 37.64 4.01 -22.67
C VAL A 114 38.00 3.47 -21.29
N PRO A 115 39.20 3.69 -20.78
CA PRO A 115 39.58 3.30 -19.44
C PRO A 115 38.68 3.96 -18.38
N ASN A 116 38.18 3.17 -17.41
CA ASN A 116 37.30 3.62 -16.33
C ASN A 116 35.96 4.22 -16.78
N TYR A 117 35.42 3.74 -17.92
CA TYR A 117 34.08 4.14 -18.35
C TYR A 117 33.03 3.90 -17.27
N ASP A 118 31.98 4.74 -17.23
CA ASP A 118 30.87 4.57 -16.28
C ASP A 118 29.84 3.53 -16.80
N PRO A 119 29.67 2.40 -16.11
CA PRO A 119 28.67 1.39 -16.47
C PRO A 119 27.23 1.94 -16.49
N SER A 120 26.91 2.97 -15.68
CA SER A 120 25.57 3.57 -15.65
C SER A 120 25.22 4.25 -16.97
N VAL A 121 26.18 4.86 -17.65
CA VAL A 121 26.03 5.45 -18.98
C VAL A 121 25.66 4.37 -20.01
N ILE A 122 26.33 3.20 -19.93
CA ILE A 122 26.05 2.06 -20.80
C ILE A 122 24.65 1.52 -20.55
N ASP A 123 24.28 1.28 -19.28
CA ASP A 123 22.96 0.77 -18.92
C ASP A 123 21.85 1.74 -19.36
N TRP A 124 22.05 3.06 -19.15
CA TRP A 124 21.08 4.08 -19.57
C TRP A 124 20.93 4.14 -21.09
N GLY A 125 22.03 4.17 -21.83
CA GLY A 125 21.97 4.17 -23.30
C GLY A 125 21.35 2.90 -23.86
N ASN A 126 21.65 1.74 -23.30
CA ASN A 126 20.99 0.48 -23.68
C ASN A 126 19.49 0.47 -23.37
N ALA A 127 19.06 1.11 -22.28
CA ALA A 127 17.64 1.27 -21.97
C ALA A 127 16.92 2.11 -23.03
N ILE A 128 17.52 3.21 -23.50
CA ILE A 128 17.00 4.05 -24.58
C ILE A 128 16.90 3.25 -25.88
N ILE A 129 17.97 2.52 -26.24
CA ILE A 129 18.00 1.68 -27.45
C ILE A 129 16.94 0.58 -27.39
N ALA A 130 16.80 -0.09 -26.24
CA ALA A 130 15.78 -1.13 -26.03
C ALA A 130 14.37 -0.56 -26.14
N ALA A 131 14.09 0.62 -25.55
CA ALA A 131 12.80 1.30 -25.64
C ALA A 131 12.45 1.66 -27.09
N LYS A 132 13.39 2.24 -27.86
CA LYS A 132 13.20 2.60 -29.26
C LYS A 132 12.96 1.36 -30.15
N LYS A 133 13.58 0.23 -29.83
CA LYS A 133 13.38 -1.06 -30.53
C LYS A 133 12.11 -1.82 -30.05
N GLY A 134 11.31 -1.24 -29.18
CA GLY A 134 10.08 -1.84 -28.66
C GLY A 134 10.27 -2.96 -27.63
N ARG A 135 11.51 -3.19 -27.14
CA ARG A 135 11.83 -4.16 -26.09
C ARG A 135 11.61 -3.53 -24.71
N LEU A 136 10.34 -3.21 -24.43
CA LEU A 136 9.96 -2.37 -23.30
C LEU A 136 10.23 -3.01 -21.92
N ASP A 137 10.07 -4.32 -21.76
CA ASP A 137 10.40 -5.01 -20.49
C ASP A 137 11.88 -4.90 -20.15
N GLU A 138 12.75 -5.06 -21.16
CA GLU A 138 14.18 -4.90 -21.04
C GLU A 138 14.54 -3.45 -20.71
N ALA A 139 13.95 -2.50 -21.43
CA ALA A 139 14.13 -1.06 -21.19
C ALA A 139 13.75 -0.66 -19.76
N VAL A 140 12.58 -1.08 -19.28
CA VAL A 140 12.11 -0.80 -17.91
C VAL A 140 13.08 -1.37 -16.88
N THR A 141 13.56 -2.59 -17.09
CA THR A 141 14.52 -3.22 -16.16
C THR A 141 15.82 -2.42 -16.08
N MET A 142 16.36 -1.98 -17.23
CA MET A 142 17.58 -1.17 -17.28
C MET A 142 17.35 0.22 -16.71
N TYR A 143 16.26 0.90 -17.07
CA TYR A 143 15.91 2.21 -16.51
C TYR A 143 15.76 2.17 -14.98
N ARG A 144 15.10 1.16 -14.42
CA ARG A 144 14.99 0.99 -12.96
C ARG A 144 16.35 0.84 -12.30
N LYS A 145 17.24 0.04 -12.89
CA LYS A 145 18.60 -0.14 -12.39
C LYS A 145 19.39 1.18 -12.34
N VAL A 146 19.34 1.95 -13.42
CA VAL A 146 20.05 3.24 -13.50
C VAL A 146 19.38 4.29 -12.61
N ASN A 147 18.06 4.37 -12.59
CA ASN A 147 17.32 5.30 -11.73
C ASN A 147 17.57 5.03 -10.23
N ALA A 148 17.81 3.79 -9.86
CA ALA A 148 18.20 3.43 -8.50
C ALA A 148 19.60 3.99 -8.11
N GLN A 149 20.49 4.18 -9.08
CA GLN A 149 21.82 4.74 -8.88
C GLN A 149 21.83 6.28 -8.96
N LEU A 150 20.97 6.85 -9.80
CA LEU A 150 20.87 8.28 -10.12
C LEU A 150 19.44 8.80 -9.89
N PRO A 151 18.90 8.71 -8.66
CA PRO A 151 17.49 9.03 -8.39
C PRO A 151 17.16 10.53 -8.53
N GLU A 152 18.17 11.41 -8.52
CA GLU A 152 18.02 12.86 -8.68
C GLU A 152 17.94 13.31 -10.14
N VAL A 153 18.18 12.41 -11.11
CA VAL A 153 18.17 12.76 -12.54
C VAL A 153 16.75 12.70 -13.08
N GLN A 154 16.08 13.84 -13.08
CA GLN A 154 14.65 13.95 -13.47
C GLN A 154 14.36 13.45 -14.88
N ILE A 155 15.23 13.72 -15.85
CA ILE A 155 15.03 13.27 -17.23
C ILE A 155 15.10 11.73 -17.37
N LEU A 156 15.96 11.07 -16.59
CA LEU A 156 16.03 9.62 -16.52
C LEU A 156 14.74 9.04 -15.94
N ARG A 157 14.23 9.65 -14.86
CA ARG A 157 12.96 9.26 -14.26
C ARG A 157 11.78 9.47 -15.21
N PHE A 158 11.80 10.56 -15.99
CA PHE A 158 10.78 10.80 -17.02
C PHE A 158 10.82 9.74 -18.13
N GLN A 159 12.02 9.36 -18.60
CA GLN A 159 12.19 8.28 -19.58
C GLN A 159 11.75 6.93 -19.00
N LEU A 160 11.99 6.66 -17.72
CA LEU A 160 11.45 5.48 -17.03
C LEU A 160 9.92 5.51 -16.99
N ALA A 161 9.32 6.64 -16.59
CA ALA A 161 7.88 6.80 -16.54
C ALA A 161 7.22 6.57 -17.92
N MET A 162 7.83 7.09 -18.98
CA MET A 162 7.40 6.85 -20.35
C MET A 162 7.52 5.37 -20.73
N ALA A 163 8.67 4.73 -20.45
CA ALA A 163 8.87 3.31 -20.75
C ALA A 163 7.84 2.44 -20.00
N LEU A 164 7.55 2.74 -18.74
CA LEU A 164 6.51 2.10 -17.96
C LEU A 164 5.12 2.28 -18.59
N TYR A 165 4.79 3.52 -19.00
CA TYR A 165 3.53 3.84 -19.67
C TYR A 165 3.33 3.03 -20.95
N TYR A 166 4.31 3.01 -21.83
CA TYR A 166 4.23 2.26 -23.08
C TYR A 166 4.29 0.75 -22.88
N ASN A 167 4.95 0.29 -21.81
CA ASN A 167 4.92 -1.10 -21.37
C ASN A 167 3.64 -1.48 -20.61
N ARG A 168 2.66 -0.58 -20.53
CA ARG A 168 1.38 -0.76 -19.85
C ARG A 168 1.49 -1.09 -18.35
N GLN A 169 2.60 -0.74 -17.75
CA GLN A 169 2.79 -0.77 -16.28
C GLN A 169 2.35 0.57 -15.70
N PHE A 170 1.09 0.86 -15.89
CA PHE A 170 0.56 2.19 -15.68
C PHE A 170 0.62 2.64 -14.22
N ASP A 171 0.39 1.74 -13.26
CA ASP A 171 0.49 2.05 -11.84
C ASP A 171 1.89 2.58 -11.49
N ALA A 172 2.91 1.88 -11.98
CA ALA A 172 4.28 2.32 -11.81
C ALA A 172 4.56 3.63 -12.57
N ALA A 173 4.02 3.78 -13.80
CA ALA A 173 4.16 5.00 -14.59
C ALA A 173 3.54 6.21 -13.87
N GLN A 174 2.36 6.05 -13.30
CA GLN A 174 1.71 7.10 -12.52
C GLN A 174 2.57 7.52 -11.33
N SER A 175 3.04 6.55 -10.56
CA SER A 175 3.89 6.84 -9.41
C SER A 175 5.10 7.69 -9.79
N GLU A 176 5.77 7.35 -10.89
CA GLU A 176 6.91 8.12 -11.36
C GLU A 176 6.48 9.51 -11.91
N PHE A 177 5.35 9.60 -12.63
CA PHE A 177 4.83 10.90 -13.10
C PHE A 177 4.36 11.79 -11.95
N GLU A 178 3.75 11.25 -10.90
CA GLU A 178 3.36 12.03 -9.72
C GLU A 178 4.58 12.53 -8.94
N ALA A 179 5.62 11.72 -8.82
CA ALA A 179 6.88 12.14 -8.24
C ALA A 179 7.53 13.28 -9.06
N LEU A 180 7.60 13.12 -10.39
CA LEU A 180 8.10 14.15 -11.31
C LEU A 180 7.29 15.43 -11.21
N ARG A 181 5.95 15.35 -11.09
CA ARG A 181 5.09 16.52 -10.93
C ARG A 181 5.45 17.34 -9.68
N SER A 182 5.82 16.66 -8.58
CA SER A 182 6.22 17.33 -7.34
C SER A 182 7.54 18.10 -7.47
N GLU A 183 8.39 17.73 -8.44
CA GLU A 183 9.70 18.32 -8.73
C GLU A 183 9.70 19.23 -9.96
N ALA A 184 8.58 19.29 -10.70
CA ALA A 184 8.49 20.00 -11.96
C ALA A 184 8.88 21.49 -11.80
N PRO A 185 9.86 21.99 -12.56
CA PRO A 185 10.39 23.34 -12.40
C PRO A 185 9.46 24.42 -12.98
N THR A 186 8.60 24.07 -13.93
CA THR A 186 7.69 25.01 -14.61
C THR A 186 6.25 24.49 -14.66
N GLU A 187 5.30 25.41 -14.86
CA GLU A 187 3.90 25.04 -15.08
C GLU A 187 3.68 24.25 -16.37
N ASP A 188 4.52 24.44 -17.37
CA ASP A 188 4.42 23.71 -18.63
C ASP A 188 4.87 22.26 -18.46
N ASP A 189 5.89 21.99 -17.66
CA ASP A 189 6.27 20.63 -17.27
C ASP A 189 5.13 19.93 -16.51
N VAL A 190 4.47 20.65 -15.59
CA VAL A 190 3.28 20.15 -14.88
C VAL A 190 2.15 19.81 -15.85
N LYS A 191 1.93 20.63 -16.90
CA LYS A 191 0.91 20.33 -17.92
C LYS A 191 1.23 19.06 -18.72
N VAL A 192 2.49 18.92 -19.15
CA VAL A 192 2.93 17.71 -19.86
C VAL A 192 2.71 16.47 -19.00
N ILE A 193 3.15 16.51 -17.76
CA ILE A 193 2.96 15.39 -16.83
C ILE A 193 1.48 15.09 -16.59
N ASN A 194 0.65 16.15 -16.40
CA ASN A 194 -0.79 15.98 -16.25
C ASN A 194 -1.47 15.37 -17.49
N ASN A 195 -0.95 15.62 -18.69
CA ASN A 195 -1.45 14.97 -19.90
C ASN A 195 -1.20 13.47 -19.88
N TYR A 196 -0.01 13.02 -19.44
CA TYR A 196 0.24 11.59 -19.23
C TYR A 196 -0.65 11.01 -18.13
N LEU A 197 -0.79 11.68 -17.01
CA LEU A 197 -1.67 11.25 -15.92
C LEU A 197 -3.13 11.17 -16.37
N ASN A 198 -3.61 12.12 -17.19
CA ASN A 198 -4.95 12.04 -17.78
C ASN A 198 -5.09 10.86 -18.75
N ALA A 199 -4.11 10.68 -19.65
CA ALA A 199 -4.10 9.56 -20.59
C ALA A 199 -4.09 8.22 -19.85
N ILE A 200 -3.35 8.14 -18.79
CA ILE A 200 -3.30 7.04 -17.87
C ILE A 200 -4.69 6.82 -17.21
N ASN A 201 -5.28 7.84 -16.65
CA ASN A 201 -6.57 7.81 -15.97
C ASN A 201 -7.76 7.55 -16.91
N SER A 202 -7.61 7.67 -18.20
CA SER A 202 -8.67 7.42 -19.18
C SER A 202 -8.78 5.96 -19.64
N GLN A 203 -8.05 5.06 -19.03
CA GLN A 203 -7.96 3.69 -19.52
C GLN A 203 -8.96 2.73 -18.88
N ASP A 204 -9.59 1.91 -19.71
CA ASP A 204 -10.53 0.86 -19.32
C ASP A 204 -9.84 -0.53 -19.28
N ARG A 205 -9.33 -0.92 -18.10
CA ARG A 205 -8.68 -2.23 -17.88
C ARG A 205 -8.85 -2.73 -16.46
N TRP A 206 -8.53 -3.99 -16.22
CA TRP A 206 -8.32 -4.51 -14.88
C TRP A 206 -6.93 -4.12 -14.36
N SER A 207 -6.88 -3.64 -13.12
CA SER A 207 -5.68 -3.51 -12.32
C SER A 207 -5.71 -4.59 -11.24
N PHE A 208 -4.63 -5.34 -11.08
CA PHE A 208 -4.52 -6.35 -10.04
C PHE A 208 -3.33 -6.06 -9.15
N ASN A 209 -3.53 -6.18 -7.86
CA ASN A 209 -2.48 -6.07 -6.87
C ASN A 209 -2.49 -7.32 -6.00
N GLY A 210 -1.31 -7.73 -5.56
CA GLY A 210 -1.19 -8.85 -4.65
C GLY A 210 0.03 -8.71 -3.76
N SER A 211 -0.12 -9.14 -2.51
CA SER A 211 0.98 -9.28 -1.58
C SER A 211 0.89 -10.61 -0.84
N LEU A 212 2.06 -11.15 -0.54
CA LEU A 212 2.23 -12.35 0.25
C LEU A 212 3.37 -12.11 1.23
N SER A 213 3.11 -12.26 2.52
CA SER A 213 4.13 -12.14 3.55
C SER A 213 4.19 -13.36 4.46
N TYR A 214 5.41 -13.79 4.77
CA TYR A 214 5.64 -14.71 5.88
C TYR A 214 5.40 -13.98 7.19
N MET A 215 4.73 -14.64 8.14
CA MET A 215 4.51 -14.15 9.50
C MET A 215 4.90 -15.18 10.54
N ASP A 216 5.47 -14.70 11.63
CA ASP A 216 5.72 -15.47 12.86
C ASP A 216 5.05 -14.69 14.00
N ASP A 217 3.78 -15.02 14.26
CA ASP A 217 2.92 -14.30 15.18
C ASP A 217 3.04 -14.89 16.59
N SER A 218 3.64 -14.17 17.50
CA SER A 218 3.88 -14.62 18.89
C SER A 218 2.65 -14.52 19.79
N ASN A 219 1.57 -13.89 19.32
CA ASN A 219 0.34 -13.67 20.10
C ASN A 219 -0.86 -13.46 19.18
N ILE A 220 -1.32 -14.54 18.56
CA ILE A 220 -2.41 -14.51 17.56
C ILE A 220 -3.68 -13.86 18.13
N THR A 221 -3.98 -14.15 19.38
CA THR A 221 -5.23 -13.74 20.06
C THR A 221 -5.13 -12.38 20.74
N ASN A 222 -3.96 -11.71 20.67
CA ASN A 222 -3.68 -10.48 21.41
C ASN A 222 -3.94 -10.61 22.92
N ALA A 223 -3.68 -11.79 23.46
CA ALA A 223 -3.93 -12.11 24.85
C ALA A 223 -2.96 -11.39 25.80
N PRO A 224 -3.37 -11.10 27.05
CA PRO A 224 -2.50 -10.54 28.07
C PRO A 224 -1.37 -11.52 28.45
N LYS A 225 -0.45 -11.05 29.27
CA LYS A 225 0.60 -11.92 29.82
C LYS A 225 -0.04 -12.93 30.79
N GLN A 226 0.46 -14.16 30.79
CA GLN A 226 0.06 -15.15 31.79
C GLN A 226 0.35 -14.62 33.21
N GLY A 227 -0.58 -14.80 34.13
CA GLY A 227 -0.51 -14.28 35.48
C GLY A 227 -1.11 -12.88 35.65
N THR A 228 -1.56 -12.22 34.56
CA THR A 228 -2.30 -10.94 34.66
C THR A 228 -3.56 -11.14 35.48
N GLN A 229 -3.85 -10.20 36.39
CA GLN A 229 -5.02 -10.24 37.26
C GLN A 229 -5.96 -9.08 36.98
N VAL A 230 -7.24 -9.36 37.02
CA VAL A 230 -8.32 -8.35 37.07
C VAL A 230 -9.02 -8.45 38.39
N VAL A 231 -9.16 -7.32 39.10
CA VAL A 231 -9.94 -7.21 40.32
C VAL A 231 -11.31 -6.67 39.95
N ARG A 232 -12.36 -7.41 40.26
CA ARG A 232 -13.75 -7.00 40.04
C ARG A 232 -14.18 -5.92 41.06
N PRO A 233 -15.25 -5.18 40.77
CA PRO A 233 -15.81 -4.21 41.69
C PRO A 233 -16.20 -4.81 43.08
N ASP A 234 -16.52 -6.12 43.15
CA ASP A 234 -16.83 -6.84 44.38
C ASP A 234 -15.58 -7.26 45.17
N GLY A 235 -14.38 -6.92 44.71
CA GLY A 235 -13.09 -7.26 45.30
C GLY A 235 -12.55 -8.66 44.98
N SER A 236 -13.27 -9.47 44.18
CA SER A 236 -12.77 -10.76 43.71
C SER A 236 -11.73 -10.57 42.60
N ALA A 237 -10.66 -11.39 42.65
CA ALA A 237 -9.62 -11.35 41.62
C ALA A 237 -9.69 -12.57 40.68
N ILE A 238 -9.58 -12.33 39.39
CA ILE A 238 -9.46 -13.37 38.35
C ILE A 238 -8.07 -13.27 37.74
N THR A 239 -7.39 -14.43 37.62
CA THR A 239 -6.04 -14.50 37.07
C THR A 239 -6.11 -15.17 35.67
N TYR A 240 -5.50 -14.54 34.68
CA TYR A 240 -5.32 -15.13 33.36
C TYR A 240 -4.24 -16.20 33.39
N THR A 241 -4.61 -17.46 33.15
CA THR A 241 -3.72 -18.61 33.32
C THR A 241 -3.27 -19.24 31.98
N SER A 242 -3.93 -18.90 30.87
CA SER A 242 -3.62 -19.48 29.57
C SER A 242 -2.32 -18.92 28.98
N PRO A 243 -1.50 -19.72 28.31
CA PRO A 243 -0.39 -19.21 27.54
C PRO A 243 -0.92 -18.42 26.31
N ARG A 244 -0.10 -17.50 25.80
CA ARG A 244 -0.37 -16.84 24.55
C ARG A 244 -0.30 -17.85 23.40
N GLU A 245 -1.25 -17.80 22.50
CA GLU A 245 -1.26 -18.62 21.28
C GLU A 245 -0.33 -17.98 20.23
N SER A 246 0.53 -18.78 19.63
CA SER A 246 1.43 -18.34 18.55
C SER A 246 1.18 -19.12 17.28
N GLY A 247 1.63 -18.61 16.14
CA GLY A 247 1.53 -19.32 14.88
C GLY A 247 2.41 -18.74 13.80
N LYS A 248 2.88 -19.65 12.95
CA LYS A 248 3.66 -19.32 11.75
C LYS A 248 2.80 -19.54 10.52
N GLY A 249 2.94 -18.66 9.55
CA GLY A 249 2.06 -18.73 8.41
C GLY A 249 2.35 -17.70 7.34
N LEU A 250 1.33 -17.50 6.53
CA LEU A 250 1.30 -16.53 5.46
C LEU A 250 0.14 -15.55 5.69
N ASN A 251 0.44 -14.28 5.55
CA ASN A 251 -0.56 -13.24 5.35
C ASN A 251 -0.60 -12.92 3.86
N PHE A 252 -1.79 -12.88 3.29
CA PHE A 252 -1.98 -12.60 1.87
C PHE A 252 -3.06 -11.55 1.66
N ASN A 253 -2.88 -10.78 0.60
CA ASN A 253 -3.86 -9.82 0.10
C ASN A 253 -3.84 -9.89 -1.42
N ALA A 254 -5.01 -9.85 -2.03
CA ALA A 254 -5.18 -9.69 -3.47
C ALA A 254 -6.36 -8.77 -3.74
N SER A 255 -6.21 -7.87 -4.68
CA SER A 255 -7.29 -7.00 -5.12
C SER A 255 -7.28 -6.86 -6.63
N GLY A 256 -8.44 -6.64 -7.20
CA GLY A 256 -8.63 -6.34 -8.62
C GLY A 256 -9.66 -5.25 -8.77
N ASP A 257 -9.35 -4.26 -9.57
CA ASP A 257 -10.26 -3.15 -9.83
C ASP A 257 -10.35 -2.92 -11.33
N ARG A 258 -11.53 -2.54 -11.78
CA ARG A 258 -11.76 -2.07 -13.13
C ARG A 258 -12.64 -0.85 -13.10
N LYS A 259 -12.26 0.17 -13.88
CA LYS A 259 -13.05 1.37 -14.12
C LYS A 259 -13.42 1.47 -15.58
N TRP A 260 -14.60 1.98 -15.86
CA TRP A 260 -15.07 2.37 -17.19
C TRP A 260 -15.32 3.87 -17.17
N LEU A 261 -14.40 4.62 -17.77
CA LEU A 261 -14.46 6.07 -17.83
C LEU A 261 -15.28 6.52 -19.04
N TYR A 262 -16.16 7.50 -18.83
CA TYR A 262 -16.98 8.10 -19.87
C TYR A 262 -16.47 9.52 -20.22
N ASP A 263 -16.88 10.03 -21.38
CA ASP A 263 -16.41 11.30 -21.94
C ASP A 263 -16.61 12.52 -21.03
N ASN A 264 -17.57 12.45 -20.09
CA ASN A 264 -17.87 13.48 -19.11
C ASN A 264 -17.07 13.37 -17.81
N LYS A 265 -16.00 12.54 -17.79
CA LYS A 265 -15.16 12.27 -16.62
C LYS A 265 -15.87 11.50 -15.48
N ILE A 266 -17.07 11.03 -15.73
CA ILE A 266 -17.76 10.08 -14.84
C ILE A 266 -17.23 8.69 -15.14
N PHE A 267 -17.09 7.87 -14.12
CA PHE A 267 -16.76 6.45 -14.29
C PHE A 267 -17.68 5.56 -13.48
N THR A 268 -17.80 4.33 -13.90
CA THR A 268 -18.26 3.22 -13.08
C THR A 268 -17.09 2.32 -12.73
N ALA A 269 -17.15 1.68 -11.57
CA ALA A 269 -16.07 0.81 -11.10
C ALA A 269 -16.63 -0.49 -10.52
N VAL A 270 -15.83 -1.54 -10.63
CA VAL A 270 -15.99 -2.79 -9.88
C VAL A 270 -14.67 -3.07 -9.17
N SER A 271 -14.76 -3.44 -7.90
CA SER A 271 -13.62 -3.84 -7.09
C SER A 271 -13.83 -5.25 -6.54
N LEU A 272 -12.77 -6.03 -6.54
CA LEU A 272 -12.67 -7.34 -5.92
C LEU A 272 -11.57 -7.27 -4.88
N ASN A 273 -11.77 -7.88 -3.74
CA ASN A 273 -10.73 -7.98 -2.72
C ASN A 273 -10.76 -9.34 -2.06
N SER A 274 -9.60 -9.84 -1.68
CA SER A 274 -9.47 -10.98 -0.80
C SER A 274 -8.23 -10.81 0.07
N TYR A 275 -8.35 -11.18 1.33
CA TYR A 275 -7.24 -11.12 2.27
C TYR A 275 -7.44 -12.14 3.37
N GLY A 276 -6.35 -12.51 4.03
CA GLY A 276 -6.45 -13.46 5.13
C GLY A 276 -5.10 -13.87 5.68
N LYS A 277 -5.19 -14.72 6.71
CA LYS A 277 -4.05 -15.34 7.38
C LYS A 277 -4.19 -16.84 7.32
N TYR A 278 -3.11 -17.52 6.95
CA TYR A 278 -3.04 -18.97 6.96
C TYR A 278 -1.89 -19.41 7.86
N TYR A 279 -2.22 -19.94 9.04
CA TYR A 279 -1.26 -20.56 9.96
C TYR A 279 -1.19 -22.04 9.66
N TRP A 280 0.00 -22.56 9.36
CA TRP A 280 0.17 -23.99 9.10
C TRP A 280 0.39 -24.82 10.36
N ASP A 281 0.84 -24.20 11.45
CA ASP A 281 1.08 -24.82 12.76
C ASP A 281 -0.04 -24.55 13.79
N ASN A 282 -0.96 -23.60 13.49
CA ASN A 282 -2.10 -23.28 14.36
C ASN A 282 -3.34 -22.93 13.51
N LYS A 283 -3.85 -23.94 12.80
CA LYS A 283 -4.93 -23.81 11.80
C LYS A 283 -6.25 -23.33 12.37
N ASP A 284 -6.48 -23.48 13.67
CA ASP A 284 -7.68 -23.05 14.38
C ASP A 284 -7.93 -21.54 14.25
N TYR A 285 -6.91 -20.77 13.89
CA TYR A 285 -6.95 -19.31 13.72
C TYR A 285 -6.85 -18.84 12.26
N ASN A 286 -7.01 -19.76 11.31
CA ASN A 286 -7.07 -19.40 9.90
C ASN A 286 -8.26 -18.50 9.62
N ASP A 287 -8.03 -17.47 8.82
CA ASP A 287 -9.00 -16.41 8.50
C ASP A 287 -8.90 -16.03 7.02
N PHE A 288 -10.03 -15.93 6.37
CA PHE A 288 -10.13 -15.54 4.96
C PHE A 288 -11.34 -14.64 4.75
N THR A 289 -11.15 -13.55 4.06
CA THR A 289 -12.22 -12.65 3.64
C THR A 289 -12.15 -12.44 2.14
N ALA A 290 -13.28 -12.50 1.47
CA ALA A 290 -13.44 -12.10 0.08
C ALA A 290 -14.57 -11.09 -0.06
N GLY A 291 -14.40 -10.14 -0.97
CA GLY A 291 -15.39 -9.09 -1.16
C GLY A 291 -15.48 -8.59 -2.58
N ILE A 292 -16.61 -7.94 -2.84
CA ILE A 292 -16.90 -7.27 -4.10
C ILE A 292 -17.50 -5.89 -3.79
N GLY A 293 -17.13 -4.91 -4.60
CA GLY A 293 -17.70 -3.57 -4.58
C GLY A 293 -18.07 -3.11 -5.98
N ALA A 294 -19.00 -2.19 -6.05
CA ALA A 294 -19.30 -1.47 -7.28
C ALA A 294 -19.41 0.03 -6.95
N GLY A 295 -19.01 0.89 -7.87
CA GLY A 295 -18.99 2.31 -7.62
C GLY A 295 -19.34 3.13 -8.84
N ILE A 296 -19.74 4.37 -8.59
CA ILE A 296 -19.81 5.44 -9.57
C ILE A 296 -18.95 6.60 -9.05
N GLY A 297 -18.25 7.27 -9.92
CA GLY A 297 -17.40 8.37 -9.49
C GLY A 297 -17.09 9.36 -10.59
N TYR A 298 -16.31 10.36 -10.19
CA TYR A 298 -15.76 11.40 -11.05
C TYR A 298 -14.23 11.36 -10.97
N GLN A 299 -13.55 11.50 -12.11
CA GLN A 299 -12.09 11.47 -12.17
C GLN A 299 -11.53 12.44 -13.19
N ASN A 300 -10.49 13.16 -12.79
CA ASN A 300 -9.61 13.92 -13.66
C ASN A 300 -8.15 13.84 -13.15
N ALA A 301 -7.20 14.59 -13.71
CA ALA A 301 -5.78 14.53 -13.34
C ALA A 301 -5.47 14.82 -11.87
N ILE A 302 -6.34 15.52 -11.16
CA ILE A 302 -6.10 15.99 -9.78
C ILE A 302 -7.16 15.56 -8.79
N THR A 303 -8.31 15.08 -9.26
CA THR A 303 -9.46 14.72 -8.42
C THR A 303 -9.98 13.36 -8.81
N GLU A 304 -10.25 12.53 -7.83
CA GLU A 304 -11.04 11.33 -7.96
C GLU A 304 -11.98 11.21 -6.77
N VAL A 305 -13.26 10.99 -7.03
CA VAL A 305 -14.28 10.72 -6.01
C VAL A 305 -15.09 9.53 -6.47
N GLU A 306 -15.28 8.56 -5.59
CA GLU A 306 -16.05 7.34 -5.86
C GLU A 306 -16.97 7.02 -4.69
N ILE A 307 -18.22 6.68 -4.98
CA ILE A 307 -19.19 6.17 -4.01
C ILE A 307 -19.81 4.88 -4.52
N GLY A 308 -19.99 3.92 -3.64
CA GLY A 308 -20.69 2.69 -4.01
C GLY A 308 -20.83 1.68 -2.89
N PRO A 309 -21.75 0.71 -3.10
CA PRO A 309 -21.95 -0.41 -2.19
C PRO A 309 -20.79 -1.42 -2.25
N PHE A 310 -20.65 -2.14 -1.18
CA PHE A 310 -19.75 -3.30 -1.10
C PHE A 310 -20.38 -4.42 -0.29
N TYR A 311 -19.89 -5.64 -0.53
CA TYR A 311 -20.19 -6.83 0.23
C TYR A 311 -18.90 -7.59 0.51
N ASN A 312 -18.70 -8.04 1.75
CA ASN A 312 -17.61 -8.92 2.15
C ASN A 312 -18.18 -10.14 2.86
N LYS A 313 -17.60 -11.30 2.58
CA LYS A 313 -17.85 -12.54 3.32
C LYS A 313 -16.58 -12.98 3.98
N ARG A 314 -16.66 -13.31 5.27
CA ARG A 314 -15.56 -13.80 6.09
C ARG A 314 -15.77 -15.26 6.46
N TRP A 315 -14.72 -16.04 6.34
CA TRP A 315 -14.60 -17.39 6.83
C TRP A 315 -13.51 -17.44 7.88
N TYR A 316 -13.78 -18.11 8.98
CA TYR A 316 -12.85 -18.21 10.10
C TYR A 316 -12.87 -19.66 10.65
N ALA A 317 -11.73 -20.16 11.14
CA ALA A 317 -11.62 -21.48 11.70
C ALA A 317 -12.13 -21.59 13.17
N GLN A 318 -12.69 -20.52 13.71
CA GLN A 318 -13.39 -20.41 15.00
C GLN A 318 -12.52 -20.56 16.25
N GLY A 319 -11.18 -20.54 16.13
CA GLY A 319 -10.27 -20.49 17.26
C GLY A 319 -10.01 -21.85 17.92
N LYS A 320 -9.39 -21.80 19.09
CA LYS A 320 -8.89 -22.97 19.80
C LYS A 320 -9.94 -24.06 20.02
N GLY A 321 -9.57 -25.28 19.66
CA GLY A 321 -10.43 -26.46 19.78
C GLY A 321 -11.39 -26.66 18.61
N SER A 322 -11.23 -25.91 17.52
CA SER A 322 -11.89 -26.17 16.25
C SER A 322 -11.21 -27.32 15.51
N ASP A 323 -11.81 -27.73 14.38
CA ASP A 323 -11.20 -28.70 13.47
C ASP A 323 -10.17 -28.07 12.50
N GLY A 324 -9.90 -26.76 12.65
CA GLY A 324 -9.01 -25.98 11.78
C GLY A 324 -9.56 -25.70 10.39
N GLY A 325 -10.81 -26.09 10.12
CA GLY A 325 -11.50 -25.86 8.87
C GLY A 325 -12.12 -24.45 8.80
N LEU A 326 -11.96 -23.75 7.68
CA LEU A 326 -12.64 -22.46 7.44
C LEU A 326 -14.15 -22.66 7.32
N GLN A 327 -14.90 -22.01 8.17
CA GLN A 327 -16.36 -22.00 8.16
C GLN A 327 -16.89 -20.58 7.93
N SER A 328 -18.08 -20.45 7.37
CA SER A 328 -18.74 -19.13 7.27
C SER A 328 -18.80 -18.50 8.65
N TYR A 329 -18.41 -17.23 8.75
CA TYR A 329 -18.29 -16.54 10.03
C TYR A 329 -19.08 -15.24 10.08
N ALA A 330 -18.94 -14.38 9.07
CA ALA A 330 -19.69 -13.14 9.01
C ALA A 330 -19.89 -12.67 7.57
N ASP A 331 -21.00 -11.97 7.35
CA ASP A 331 -21.32 -11.24 6.14
C ASP A 331 -21.39 -9.75 6.46
N THR A 332 -20.73 -8.92 5.65
CA THR A 332 -20.71 -7.46 5.85
C THR A 332 -21.17 -6.76 4.57
N THR A 333 -22.16 -5.91 4.68
CA THR A 333 -22.64 -5.07 3.60
C THR A 333 -22.48 -3.60 3.98
N GLY A 334 -22.27 -2.74 2.99
CA GLY A 334 -22.14 -1.32 3.29
C GLY A 334 -22.00 -0.42 2.09
N ILE A 335 -21.72 0.85 2.37
CA ILE A 335 -21.44 1.89 1.38
C ILE A 335 -20.10 2.53 1.72
N LYS A 336 -19.30 2.77 0.69
CA LYS A 336 -17.99 3.43 0.78
C LYS A 336 -18.00 4.68 -0.10
N LEU A 337 -17.55 5.80 0.44
CA LEU A 337 -17.19 7.01 -0.29
C LEU A 337 -15.69 7.21 -0.15
N SER A 338 -14.98 7.35 -1.25
CA SER A 338 -13.56 7.69 -1.28
C SER A 338 -13.32 8.96 -2.09
N ALA A 339 -12.36 9.75 -1.67
CA ALA A 339 -11.96 10.97 -2.34
C ALA A 339 -10.42 11.10 -2.35
N ASN A 340 -9.86 11.41 -3.51
CA ASN A 340 -8.46 11.77 -3.68
C ASN A 340 -8.39 13.11 -4.39
N GLN A 341 -7.65 14.06 -3.82
CA GLN A 341 -7.55 15.41 -4.36
C GLN A 341 -6.13 15.93 -4.24
N TRP A 342 -5.51 16.28 -5.35
CA TRP A 342 -4.28 17.06 -5.35
C TRP A 342 -4.60 18.53 -5.08
N LEU A 343 -4.19 19.01 -3.91
CA LEU A 343 -4.36 20.41 -3.50
C LEU A 343 -3.24 21.29 -4.09
N SER A 344 -2.08 20.70 -4.37
CA SER A 344 -0.95 21.27 -5.09
C SER A 344 -0.12 20.13 -5.69
N PRO A 345 0.88 20.39 -6.55
CA PRO A 345 1.77 19.34 -7.05
C PRO A 345 2.48 18.52 -5.96
N LYS A 346 2.59 19.07 -4.74
CA LYS A 346 3.27 18.45 -3.60
C LYS A 346 2.34 17.99 -2.48
N LEU A 347 1.06 18.32 -2.52
CA LEU A 347 0.12 18.02 -1.44
C LEU A 347 -1.12 17.36 -1.98
N ARG A 348 -1.37 16.13 -1.51
CA ARG A 348 -2.57 15.35 -1.83
C ARG A 348 -3.39 15.10 -0.57
N TYR A 349 -4.70 15.25 -0.70
CA TYR A 349 -5.68 14.83 0.29
C TYR A 349 -6.29 13.50 -0.11
N GLN A 350 -6.52 12.63 0.87
CA GLN A 350 -7.23 11.37 0.72
C GLN A 350 -8.30 11.28 1.82
N GLY A 351 -9.53 11.07 1.43
CA GLY A 351 -10.67 10.90 2.33
C GLY A 351 -11.36 9.57 2.12
N LEU A 352 -11.81 8.96 3.19
CA LEU A 352 -12.63 7.76 3.19
C LEU A 352 -13.75 7.92 4.20
N ALA A 353 -14.99 7.66 3.79
CA ALA A 353 -16.14 7.44 4.65
C ALA A 353 -16.74 6.08 4.34
N ARG A 354 -16.98 5.27 5.34
CA ARG A 354 -17.57 3.94 5.21
C ARG A 354 -18.65 3.76 6.26
N TYR A 355 -19.80 3.27 5.82
CA TYR A 355 -20.81 2.68 6.68
C TYR A 355 -20.92 1.20 6.34
N ALA A 356 -20.99 0.35 7.33
CA ALA A 356 -21.11 -1.09 7.16
C ALA A 356 -22.04 -1.69 8.21
N LYS A 357 -22.74 -2.73 7.82
CA LYS A 357 -23.52 -3.60 8.71
C LYS A 357 -22.97 -5.01 8.59
N SER A 358 -22.61 -5.60 9.72
CA SER A 358 -22.06 -6.94 9.83
C SER A 358 -23.05 -7.87 10.51
N SER A 359 -23.26 -9.05 9.94
CA SER A 359 -24.09 -10.13 10.51
C SER A 359 -23.22 -11.38 10.64
N TYR A 360 -23.20 -11.93 11.83
CA TYR A 360 -22.43 -13.11 12.17
C TYR A 360 -23.33 -14.35 12.21
N ILE A 361 -22.74 -15.53 12.17
CA ILE A 361 -23.49 -16.76 12.37
C ILE A 361 -24.05 -16.84 13.80
N ASP A 362 -25.14 -17.60 14.01
CA ASP A 362 -25.90 -17.67 15.27
C ASP A 362 -25.06 -17.74 16.53
N LYS A 363 -23.95 -18.52 16.50
CA LYS A 363 -23.02 -18.66 17.63
C LYS A 363 -22.37 -17.33 18.05
N TYR A 364 -22.21 -16.40 17.13
CA TYR A 364 -21.51 -15.13 17.26
C TYR A 364 -22.43 -13.92 16.98
N GLU A 365 -23.77 -14.11 16.97
CA GLU A 365 -24.76 -13.09 16.70
C GLU A 365 -24.62 -11.85 17.62
N PHE A 366 -24.11 -12.02 18.84
CA PHE A 366 -23.80 -10.92 19.75
C PHE A 366 -22.77 -9.93 19.19
N ASN A 367 -22.04 -10.28 18.12
CA ASN A 367 -21.16 -9.35 17.39
C ASN A 367 -21.88 -8.63 16.24
N ASP A 368 -23.17 -8.90 15.99
CA ASP A 368 -23.91 -8.16 14.97
C ASP A 368 -23.89 -6.67 15.29
N GLY A 369 -23.76 -5.86 14.26
CA GLY A 369 -23.67 -4.43 14.49
C GLY A 369 -23.39 -3.60 13.24
N GLU A 370 -23.30 -2.31 13.47
CA GLU A 370 -23.08 -1.31 12.44
C GLU A 370 -21.81 -0.51 12.74
N ASP A 371 -21.03 -0.25 11.69
CA ASP A 371 -19.75 0.48 11.81
C ASP A 371 -19.78 1.75 10.97
N TRP A 372 -19.27 2.83 11.52
CA TRP A 372 -18.86 4.01 10.76
C TRP A 372 -17.34 4.19 10.83
N LEU A 373 -16.75 4.53 9.69
CA LEU A 373 -15.34 4.91 9.59
C LEU A 373 -15.22 6.18 8.78
N LEU A 374 -14.58 7.18 9.38
CA LEU A 374 -14.12 8.39 8.70
C LEU A 374 -12.60 8.43 8.80
N ALA A 375 -11.90 8.46 7.67
CA ALA A 375 -10.43 8.57 7.66
C ALA A 375 -10.00 9.66 6.67
N ASN A 376 -9.12 10.52 7.11
CA ASN A 376 -8.58 11.62 6.32
C ASN A 376 -7.05 11.58 6.40
N THR A 377 -6.39 11.70 5.27
CA THR A 377 -4.93 11.69 5.20
C THR A 377 -4.44 12.79 4.27
N ALA A 378 -3.49 13.56 4.73
CA ALA A 378 -2.69 14.46 3.90
C ALA A 378 -1.38 13.76 3.54
N VAL A 379 -1.05 13.73 2.26
CA VAL A 379 0.23 13.21 1.74
C VAL A 379 1.02 14.38 1.18
N TYR A 380 2.17 14.64 1.76
CA TYR A 380 3.07 15.73 1.36
C TYR A 380 4.35 15.16 0.75
N LEU A 381 4.64 15.57 -0.49
CA LEU A 381 5.83 15.20 -1.25
C LEU A 381 6.71 16.45 -1.39
N PRO A 382 7.67 16.70 -0.47
CA PRO A 382 8.58 17.84 -0.59
C PRO A 382 9.44 17.75 -1.86
N ASN A 383 9.77 16.52 -2.27
CA ASN A 383 10.49 16.19 -3.49
C ASN A 383 10.14 14.74 -3.92
N GLY A 384 10.62 14.29 -5.07
CA GLY A 384 10.33 12.94 -5.60
C GLY A 384 11.00 11.78 -4.87
N GLN A 385 11.77 12.04 -3.82
CA GLN A 385 12.47 11.03 -3.03
C GLN A 385 11.89 10.87 -1.62
N GLN A 386 11.07 11.82 -1.17
CA GLN A 386 10.57 11.87 0.18
C GLN A 386 9.05 12.09 0.20
N PHE A 387 8.39 11.45 1.14
CA PHE A 387 6.98 11.73 1.43
C PHE A 387 6.70 11.72 2.93
N TRP A 388 5.67 12.46 3.31
CA TRP A 388 5.09 12.49 4.64
C TRP A 388 3.59 12.20 4.56
N THR A 389 3.07 11.48 5.51
CA THR A 389 1.63 11.25 5.65
C THR A 389 1.17 11.71 7.03
N PHE A 390 0.06 12.42 7.08
CA PHE A 390 -0.59 12.84 8.32
C PHE A 390 -2.05 12.41 8.22
N GLY A 391 -2.46 11.53 9.10
CA GLY A 391 -3.79 10.96 9.09
C GLY A 391 -4.53 11.19 10.39
N VAL A 392 -5.83 11.42 10.29
CA VAL A 392 -6.78 11.37 11.39
C VAL A 392 -7.91 10.42 11.00
N ASP A 393 -8.34 9.62 11.95
CA ASP A 393 -9.48 8.71 11.76
C ASP A 393 -10.42 8.74 12.96
N TYR A 394 -11.66 8.44 12.69
CA TYR A 394 -12.68 8.23 13.68
C TYR A 394 -13.54 7.04 13.25
N SER A 395 -13.66 6.07 14.11
CA SER A 395 -14.58 4.95 13.90
C SER A 395 -15.50 4.75 15.08
N THR A 396 -16.71 4.31 14.80
CA THR A 396 -17.67 3.85 15.80
C THR A 396 -18.12 2.46 15.43
N ARG A 397 -18.46 1.70 16.42
CA ARG A 397 -19.20 0.45 16.29
C ARG A 397 -20.38 0.50 17.23
N ASP A 398 -21.55 0.26 16.67
CA ASP A 398 -22.77 -0.07 17.41
C ASP A 398 -22.94 -1.60 17.33
N SER A 399 -23.28 -2.26 18.43
CA SER A 399 -23.39 -3.72 18.52
C SER A 399 -24.57 -4.07 19.43
N GLU A 400 -25.16 -5.25 19.24
CA GLU A 400 -26.23 -5.74 20.13
C GLU A 400 -25.77 -5.90 21.59
N ASP A 401 -24.47 -6.11 21.79
CA ASP A 401 -23.83 -6.10 23.10
C ASP A 401 -23.05 -4.78 23.28
N ASP A 402 -23.55 -3.91 24.15
CA ASP A 402 -22.93 -2.61 24.45
C ASP A 402 -21.47 -2.73 24.90
N SER A 403 -21.07 -3.88 25.47
CA SER A 403 -19.66 -4.14 25.82
C SER A 403 -18.74 -4.25 24.61
N LEU A 404 -19.29 -4.38 23.40
CA LEU A 404 -18.61 -4.45 22.12
C LEU A 404 -18.78 -3.17 21.30
N ALA A 405 -19.75 -2.31 21.69
CA ALA A 405 -19.93 -1.00 21.08
C ALA A 405 -18.82 -0.04 21.54
N TYR A 406 -18.32 0.79 20.63
CA TYR A 406 -17.22 1.73 20.94
C TYR A 406 -17.16 2.92 19.98
N ASN A 407 -16.45 3.94 20.43
CA ASN A 407 -15.91 4.99 19.61
C ASN A 407 -14.38 4.98 19.67
N ARG A 408 -13.71 5.35 18.52
CA ARG A 408 -12.27 5.25 18.40
C ARG A 408 -11.70 6.38 17.54
N PRO A 409 -11.32 7.52 18.11
CA PRO A 409 -10.49 8.52 17.46
C PRO A 409 -9.03 8.02 17.32
N GLY A 410 -8.38 8.37 16.21
CA GLY A 410 -7.01 7.99 15.93
C GLY A 410 -6.24 9.03 15.14
N VAL A 411 -4.91 9.02 15.30
CA VAL A 411 -3.97 9.86 14.57
C VAL A 411 -2.80 9.02 14.06
N ARG A 412 -2.27 9.39 12.89
CA ARG A 412 -1.19 8.64 12.24
C ARG A 412 -0.20 9.59 11.57
N VAL A 413 1.07 9.23 11.63
CA VAL A 413 2.15 9.91 10.93
C VAL A 413 3.01 8.87 10.24
N GLY A 414 3.30 9.11 8.97
CA GLY A 414 4.24 8.29 8.20
C GLY A 414 5.29 9.15 7.55
N TRP A 415 6.45 8.58 7.35
CA TRP A 415 7.55 9.19 6.63
C TRP A 415 8.23 8.15 5.77
N GLY A 416 8.54 8.50 4.53
CA GLY A 416 9.27 7.65 3.63
C GLY A 416 10.37 8.39 2.91
N GLN A 417 11.48 7.70 2.67
CA GLN A 417 12.66 8.24 2.01
C GLN A 417 13.25 7.22 1.06
N THR A 418 13.49 7.64 -0.18
CA THR A 418 14.32 6.92 -1.14
C THR A 418 15.75 7.42 -1.02
N TRP A 419 16.66 6.49 -0.80
CA TRP A 419 18.10 6.73 -0.63
C TRP A 419 18.85 6.40 -1.92
N PRO A 420 20.10 6.86 -2.07
CA PRO A 420 20.96 6.44 -3.17
C PRO A 420 21.01 4.90 -3.31
N LYS A 421 21.23 4.40 -4.52
CA LYS A 421 21.26 2.98 -4.89
C LYS A 421 19.88 2.28 -4.76
N GLY A 422 18.78 3.05 -4.74
CA GLY A 422 17.41 2.53 -4.80
C GLY A 422 16.85 1.95 -3.50
N TYR A 423 17.53 2.13 -2.38
CA TYR A 423 16.99 1.78 -1.07
C TYR A 423 15.85 2.73 -0.72
N THR A 424 14.78 2.19 -0.16
CA THR A 424 13.68 2.99 0.37
C THR A 424 13.37 2.50 1.78
N THR A 425 13.15 3.45 2.68
CA THR A 425 12.69 3.19 4.04
C THR A 425 11.41 3.94 4.30
N ARG A 426 10.53 3.34 5.10
CA ARG A 426 9.30 3.96 5.58
C ARG A 426 9.19 3.76 7.09
N LEU A 427 8.73 4.78 7.77
CA LEU A 427 8.43 4.82 9.19
C LEU A 427 6.95 5.19 9.36
N ASP A 428 6.23 4.46 10.17
CA ASP A 428 4.83 4.70 10.50
C ASP A 428 4.65 4.71 12.00
N LEU A 429 3.90 5.69 12.50
CA LEU A 429 3.50 5.82 13.89
C LEU A 429 2.01 6.07 13.95
N GLY A 430 1.34 5.41 14.89
CA GLY A 430 -0.09 5.58 15.14
C GLY A 430 -0.42 5.60 16.62
N TYR A 431 -1.46 6.35 16.95
CA TYR A 431 -2.07 6.37 18.26
C TYR A 431 -3.59 6.45 18.11
N ALA A 432 -4.32 5.68 18.91
CA ALA A 432 -5.76 5.77 18.98
C ALA A 432 -6.23 5.51 20.42
N GLU A 433 -7.43 6.00 20.73
CA GLU A 433 -8.15 5.67 21.96
C GLU A 433 -9.43 4.96 21.59
N ARG A 434 -9.71 3.81 22.21
CA ARG A 434 -10.98 3.10 22.02
C ARG A 434 -11.72 3.07 23.32
N ASN A 435 -12.86 3.75 23.34
CA ASN A 435 -13.73 3.86 24.51
C ASN A 435 -14.98 3.05 24.24
N TYR A 436 -15.21 2.03 25.05
CA TYR A 436 -16.37 1.14 24.93
C TYR A 436 -17.57 1.72 25.67
N ASP A 437 -18.77 1.46 25.15
CA ASP A 437 -20.00 2.06 25.68
C ASP A 437 -20.57 1.27 26.87
N GLY A 438 -20.35 -0.05 26.89
CA GLY A 438 -20.79 -0.94 27.97
C GLY A 438 -19.66 -1.56 28.79
N ALA A 439 -20.01 -2.04 29.99
CA ALA A 439 -19.08 -2.78 30.83
C ALA A 439 -18.90 -4.22 30.31
N ASP A 440 -17.68 -4.72 30.37
CA ASP A 440 -17.33 -6.09 30.01
C ASP A 440 -17.80 -7.11 31.08
N PHE A 441 -17.51 -8.38 30.86
CA PHE A 441 -17.81 -9.47 31.80
C PHE A 441 -17.28 -9.23 33.21
N PHE A 442 -16.25 -8.41 33.37
CA PHE A 442 -15.66 -8.07 34.66
C PHE A 442 -16.31 -6.84 35.32
N GLY A 443 -17.29 -6.22 34.68
CA GLY A 443 -17.94 -4.99 35.12
C GLY A 443 -17.11 -3.73 34.87
N ILE A 444 -16.15 -3.80 33.94
CA ILE A 444 -15.25 -2.69 33.60
C ILE A 444 -15.68 -2.12 32.27
N GLN A 445 -16.04 -0.84 32.22
CA GLN A 445 -16.16 -0.11 30.96
C GLN A 445 -14.75 0.19 30.45
N ARG A 446 -14.39 -0.45 29.33
CA ARG A 446 -13.00 -0.48 28.84
C ARG A 446 -12.62 0.82 28.14
N GLU A 447 -11.42 1.29 28.44
CA GLU A 447 -10.74 2.40 27.80
C GLU A 447 -9.36 1.92 27.34
N ASN A 448 -9.19 1.71 26.04
CA ASN A 448 -7.96 1.18 25.47
C ASN A 448 -7.18 2.30 24.77
N LYS A 449 -5.88 2.39 25.06
CA LYS A 449 -4.94 3.24 24.31
C LYS A 449 -4.07 2.35 23.44
N GLU A 450 -4.15 2.57 22.15
CA GLU A 450 -3.52 1.76 21.12
C GLU A 450 -2.32 2.51 20.53
N TYR A 451 -1.15 1.90 20.57
CA TYR A 451 0.09 2.43 20.00
C TYR A 451 0.59 1.51 18.92
N ASN A 452 1.00 2.09 17.81
CA ASN A 452 1.53 1.38 16.69
C ASN A 452 2.81 2.06 16.19
N ALA A 453 3.84 1.26 15.88
CA ALA A 453 5.05 1.71 15.22
C ALA A 453 5.46 0.68 14.18
N GLY A 454 5.91 1.13 13.02
CA GLY A 454 6.35 0.26 11.94
C GLY A 454 7.54 0.83 11.18
N ILE A 455 8.42 -0.06 10.72
CA ILE A 455 9.52 0.27 9.82
C ILE A 455 9.47 -0.72 8.67
N THR A 456 9.49 -0.23 7.44
CA THR A 456 9.59 -1.07 6.25
C THR A 456 10.79 -0.61 5.41
N ALA A 457 11.55 -1.55 4.90
CA ALA A 457 12.70 -1.27 4.04
C ALA A 457 12.68 -2.18 2.81
N TRP A 458 12.99 -1.63 1.65
CA TRP A 458 13.13 -2.37 0.40
C TRP A 458 14.15 -1.73 -0.52
N ASN A 459 14.52 -2.42 -1.59
CA ASN A 459 15.35 -1.87 -2.65
C ASN A 459 14.63 -2.01 -3.99
N ARG A 460 14.43 -0.90 -4.69
CA ARG A 460 13.75 -0.85 -5.99
C ARG A 460 14.51 -1.58 -7.10
N GLY A 461 15.82 -1.75 -6.95
CA GLY A 461 16.66 -2.54 -7.88
C GLY A 461 16.48 -4.06 -7.72
N PHE A 462 15.96 -4.54 -6.59
CA PHE A 462 15.66 -5.95 -6.36
C PHE A 462 14.22 -6.24 -6.75
N SER A 463 14.02 -6.50 -8.04
CA SER A 463 12.74 -6.97 -8.55
C SER A 463 12.96 -8.26 -9.34
N PHE A 464 12.26 -9.31 -8.97
CA PHE A 464 12.28 -10.60 -9.67
C PHE A 464 10.86 -10.95 -10.12
N LEU A 465 10.63 -11.17 -11.41
CA LEU A 465 9.30 -11.38 -12.00
C LEU A 465 8.29 -10.28 -11.63
N GLY A 466 8.77 -9.03 -11.45
CA GLY A 466 7.95 -7.91 -11.02
C GLY A 466 7.63 -7.92 -9.52
N LEU A 467 8.11 -8.90 -8.73
CA LEU A 467 7.97 -8.94 -7.28
C LEU A 467 9.12 -8.16 -6.63
N THR A 468 8.79 -7.29 -5.70
CA THR A 468 9.77 -6.55 -4.89
C THR A 468 9.69 -7.03 -3.44
N PRO A 469 10.77 -7.63 -2.89
CA PRO A 469 10.79 -8.03 -1.49
C PRO A 469 10.90 -6.80 -0.59
N ARG A 470 10.11 -6.80 0.50
CA ARG A 470 10.10 -5.78 1.54
C ARG A 470 10.32 -6.44 2.89
N LEU A 471 11.20 -5.89 3.69
CA LEU A 471 11.38 -6.30 5.09
C LEU A 471 10.64 -5.30 5.97
N SER A 472 9.73 -5.79 6.79
CA SER A 472 8.94 -4.98 7.71
C SER A 472 9.10 -5.46 9.14
N TRP A 473 9.17 -4.50 10.05
CA TRP A 473 9.02 -4.70 11.48
C TRP A 473 7.87 -3.84 11.97
N SER A 474 7.03 -4.38 12.83
CA SER A 474 5.96 -3.64 13.49
C SER A 474 5.91 -3.94 14.98
N TYR A 475 5.54 -2.93 15.74
CA TYR A 475 5.28 -2.99 17.15
C TYR A 475 3.88 -2.48 17.44
N ASN A 476 3.07 -3.29 18.11
CA ASN A 476 1.73 -2.95 18.55
C ASN A 476 1.63 -3.09 20.08
N LYS A 477 1.05 -2.10 20.73
CA LYS A 477 0.82 -2.12 22.15
C LYS A 477 -0.55 -1.56 22.47
N VAL A 478 -1.29 -2.26 23.32
CA VAL A 478 -2.54 -1.78 23.92
C VAL A 478 -2.32 -1.69 25.44
N THR A 479 -2.64 -0.54 25.98
CA THR A 479 -2.81 -0.33 27.43
C THR A 479 -4.27 -0.04 27.73
N SER A 480 -4.78 -0.55 28.85
CA SER A 480 -6.20 -0.50 29.18
C SER A 480 -6.40 -0.34 30.68
N ASN A 481 -7.56 0.21 31.06
CA ASN A 481 -8.06 0.12 32.43
C ASN A 481 -8.55 -1.30 32.79
N SER A 482 -8.74 -2.18 31.78
CA SER A 482 -8.97 -3.61 31.95
C SER A 482 -7.69 -4.38 31.63
N PRO A 483 -6.95 -4.92 32.62
CA PRO A 483 -5.67 -5.58 32.39
C PRO A 483 -5.70 -6.76 31.43
N PHE A 484 -6.88 -7.37 31.20
CA PHE A 484 -7.02 -8.48 30.25
C PHE A 484 -7.03 -8.04 28.78
N GLU A 485 -7.18 -6.75 28.52
CA GLU A 485 -7.06 -6.14 27.18
C GLU A 485 -5.61 -5.73 26.86
N GLU A 486 -4.71 -5.73 27.87
CA GLU A 486 -3.35 -5.27 27.68
C GLU A 486 -2.48 -6.30 26.98
N TYR A 487 -1.85 -5.89 25.92
CA TYR A 487 -0.83 -6.70 25.26
C TYR A 487 0.24 -5.83 24.57
N ASP A 488 1.34 -6.47 24.27
CA ASP A 488 2.39 -5.94 23.41
C ASP A 488 2.83 -7.03 22.43
N LYS A 489 3.14 -6.64 21.20
CA LYS A 489 3.45 -7.57 20.11
C LYS A 489 4.47 -6.96 19.15
N ASN A 490 5.48 -7.75 18.81
CA ASN A 490 6.46 -7.44 17.78
C ASN A 490 6.31 -8.47 16.65
N ASP A 491 6.23 -7.98 15.42
CA ASP A 491 6.16 -8.82 14.24
C ASP A 491 7.26 -8.41 13.26
N VAL A 492 7.95 -9.39 12.73
CA VAL A 492 8.90 -9.21 11.61
C VAL A 492 8.37 -10.02 10.43
N SER A 493 8.25 -9.38 9.29
CA SER A 493 7.75 -10.03 8.09
C SER A 493 8.60 -9.69 6.86
N VAL A 494 8.66 -10.66 5.94
CA VAL A 494 9.17 -10.45 4.58
C VAL A 494 7.98 -10.54 3.65
N GLU A 495 7.67 -9.44 2.99
CA GLU A 495 6.56 -9.31 2.07
C GLU A 495 7.05 -9.29 0.63
N LEU A 496 6.35 -10.00 -0.25
CA LEU A 496 6.52 -9.92 -1.70
C LEU A 496 5.31 -9.20 -2.28
N THR A 497 5.54 -8.07 -2.94
CA THR A 497 4.47 -7.28 -3.55
C THR A 497 4.61 -7.27 -5.06
N LYS A 498 3.48 -7.33 -5.76
CA LYS A 498 3.40 -7.18 -7.21
C LYS A 498 2.14 -6.41 -7.61
N THR A 499 2.34 -5.48 -8.53
CA THR A 499 1.26 -4.79 -9.23
C THR A 499 1.25 -5.26 -10.70
N PHE A 500 0.09 -5.66 -11.20
CA PHE A 500 -0.09 -6.19 -12.55
C PHE A 500 -0.83 -5.20 -13.45
#